data_745f8fe4e1fcbb2169163beed2eb9f49
#
_entry.id   745f8fe4e1fcbb2169163beed2eb9f49
#
_cell.length_a   1.000
_cell.length_b   1.000
_cell.length_c   1.000
_cell.angle_alpha   90.00
_cell.angle_beta   90.00
_cell.angle_gamma   90.00
#
_symmetry.space_group_name_H-M   'P 1'
#
loop_
_entity.id
_entity.type
_entity.pdbx_description
1 polymer ?
#
loop_
_entity_poly.entity_id
_entity_poly.type
_entity_poly.pdbx_seq_one_letter_code
_entity_poly.pdbx_strand_id
1 'polypeptide(L)'
;MGQYMRYFADATLALDVLKKSLSAEDPAFKIDGGEVSRDGQLLAEIEINKPGSDMFSDDVNGMLQRLHSVGAQAVTQRVQSTQAVLAVQILDGAGNAMELLDPLWNVLSRMATGLWHVEGQGFYDQGQLVAQV
;
A
#
# COMPACT_ATOMS: atom_id res chain seq x y z
N MET A 1 14.91 -4.41 -10.55
CA MET A 1 13.71 -4.96 -9.93
C MET A 1 12.98 -3.91 -9.13
N GLY A 2 11.68 -3.87 -9.25
CA GLY A 2 10.87 -2.94 -8.49
C GLY A 2 10.73 -3.37 -7.03
N GLN A 3 10.17 -2.48 -6.24
CA GLN A 3 9.93 -2.71 -4.83
C GLN A 3 8.48 -3.11 -4.59
N TYR A 4 8.25 -4.02 -3.67
CA TYR A 4 6.92 -4.48 -3.30
C TYR A 4 6.53 -3.91 -1.94
N MET A 5 5.34 -3.30 -1.88
CA MET A 5 4.79 -2.68 -0.66
C MET A 5 3.33 -3.09 -0.48
N ARG A 6 2.89 -3.07 0.76
CA ARG A 6 1.47 -3.28 1.10
C ARG A 6 1.03 -2.21 2.09
N TYR A 7 -0.14 -1.62 1.85
CA TYR A 7 -0.78 -0.70 2.78
C TYR A 7 -1.90 -1.44 3.51
N PHE A 8 -1.73 -1.63 4.80
CA PHE A 8 -2.72 -2.28 5.67
C PHE A 8 -3.62 -1.19 6.24
N ALA A 9 -4.72 -0.93 5.54
CA ALA A 9 -5.63 0.16 5.87
C ALA A 9 -6.68 -0.29 6.87
N ASP A 10 -7.04 0.60 7.79
CA ASP A 10 -8.05 0.32 8.81
C ASP A 10 -9.47 0.71 8.38
N ALA A 11 -9.65 1.06 7.12
CA ALA A 11 -10.94 1.33 6.51
C ALA A 11 -10.98 0.74 5.11
N THR A 12 -12.17 0.60 4.54
CA THR A 12 -12.32 0.07 3.19
C THR A 12 -11.73 1.03 2.16
N LEU A 13 -11.17 0.47 1.09
CA LEU A 13 -10.64 1.23 -0.04
C LEU A 13 -11.38 0.81 -1.30
N ALA A 14 -11.78 1.79 -2.12
CA ALA A 14 -12.41 1.54 -3.40
C ALA A 14 -11.54 2.09 -4.52
N LEU A 15 -11.27 1.27 -5.53
CA LEU A 15 -10.37 1.63 -6.61
C LEU A 15 -10.87 2.84 -7.40
N ASP A 16 -12.18 2.93 -7.64
CA ASP A 16 -12.76 4.05 -8.37
C ASP A 16 -12.64 5.37 -7.61
N VAL A 17 -12.76 5.35 -6.27
CA VAL A 17 -12.54 6.52 -5.43
C VAL A 17 -11.08 6.93 -5.46
N LEU A 18 -10.17 5.96 -5.34
CA LEU A 18 -8.74 6.22 -5.43
C LEU A 18 -8.37 6.85 -6.77
N LYS A 19 -8.91 6.31 -7.84
CA LYS A 19 -8.68 6.80 -9.21
C LYS A 19 -9.09 8.26 -9.35
N LYS A 20 -10.30 8.61 -8.89
CA LYS A 20 -10.81 9.98 -8.95
C LYS A 20 -9.99 10.93 -8.08
N SER A 21 -9.65 10.50 -6.87
CA SER A 21 -8.89 11.31 -5.94
C SER A 21 -7.47 11.58 -6.43
N LEU A 22 -6.85 10.58 -7.05
CA LEU A 22 -5.51 10.75 -7.61
C LEU A 22 -5.51 11.70 -8.80
N SER A 23 -6.50 11.59 -9.68
CA SER A 23 -6.63 12.50 -10.83
C SER A 23 -6.89 13.93 -10.39
N ALA A 24 -7.61 14.13 -9.29
CA ALA A 24 -7.84 15.45 -8.71
C ALA A 24 -6.57 16.01 -8.06
N GLU A 25 -5.76 15.17 -7.46
CA GLU A 25 -4.49 15.56 -6.84
C GLU A 25 -3.46 15.96 -7.89
N ASP A 26 -3.34 15.16 -8.94
CA ASP A 26 -2.40 15.39 -10.03
C ASP A 26 -3.00 14.82 -11.33
N PRO A 27 -3.49 15.71 -12.24
CA PRO A 27 -4.13 15.26 -13.48
C PRO A 27 -3.23 14.49 -14.44
N ALA A 28 -1.91 14.50 -14.23
CA ALA A 28 -0.98 13.71 -15.05
C ALA A 28 -1.07 12.21 -14.74
N PHE A 29 -1.64 11.86 -13.57
CA PHE A 29 -1.80 10.47 -13.18
C PHE A 29 -3.01 9.82 -13.82
N LYS A 30 -2.86 8.54 -14.13
CA LYS A 30 -3.94 7.71 -14.65
C LYS A 30 -3.83 6.32 -14.03
N ILE A 31 -4.97 5.78 -13.62
CA ILE A 31 -5.06 4.39 -13.18
C ILE A 31 -5.95 3.65 -14.18
N ASP A 32 -5.40 2.63 -14.81
CA ASP A 32 -6.13 1.80 -15.78
C ASP A 32 -6.04 0.34 -15.30
N GLY A 33 -7.18 -0.19 -14.84
CA GLY A 33 -7.18 -1.47 -14.14
C GLY A 33 -6.34 -1.34 -12.88
N GLY A 34 -5.21 -2.02 -12.82
CA GLY A 34 -4.25 -1.89 -11.71
C GLY A 34 -2.99 -1.14 -12.08
N GLU A 35 -2.90 -0.57 -13.27
CA GLU A 35 -1.70 0.10 -13.74
C GLU A 35 -1.75 1.59 -13.43
N VAL A 36 -0.74 2.08 -12.69
CA VAL A 36 -0.61 3.49 -12.34
C VAL A 36 0.47 4.11 -13.20
N SER A 37 0.08 5.12 -13.99
CA SER A 37 1.01 5.82 -14.88
C SER A 37 0.92 7.32 -14.68
N ARG A 38 1.98 8.03 -15.08
CA ARG A 38 2.05 9.49 -15.08
C ARG A 38 2.63 9.93 -16.42
N ASP A 39 1.90 10.77 -17.12
CA ASP A 39 2.29 11.26 -18.47
C ASP A 39 2.64 10.10 -19.41
N GLY A 40 1.89 9.00 -19.34
CA GLY A 40 2.11 7.83 -20.18
C GLY A 40 3.20 6.90 -19.72
N GLN A 41 3.91 7.22 -18.63
CA GLN A 41 4.95 6.34 -18.09
C GLN A 41 4.37 5.48 -16.97
N LEU A 42 4.45 4.16 -17.11
CA LEU A 42 3.99 3.21 -16.12
C LEU A 42 4.94 3.22 -14.91
N LEU A 43 4.40 3.51 -13.73
CA LEU A 43 5.19 3.62 -12.48
C LEU A 43 4.96 2.47 -11.52
N ALA A 44 3.74 1.93 -11.47
CA ALA A 44 3.40 0.90 -10.49
C ALA A 44 2.20 0.10 -10.94
N GLU A 45 2.07 -1.09 -10.35
CA GLU A 45 0.86 -1.89 -10.43
C GLU A 45 0.28 -2.01 -9.03
N ILE A 46 -1.03 -1.84 -8.91
CA ILE A 46 -1.73 -1.89 -7.62
C ILE A 46 -2.88 -2.88 -7.65
N GLU A 47 -3.19 -3.43 -6.48
CA GLU A 47 -4.33 -4.32 -6.29
C GLU A 47 -4.89 -4.10 -4.90
N ILE A 48 -6.21 -3.94 -4.80
CA ILE A 48 -6.90 -3.82 -3.51
C ILE A 48 -7.53 -5.16 -3.18
N ASN A 49 -7.15 -5.71 -2.02
CA ASN A 49 -7.70 -6.95 -1.49
C ASN A 49 -8.59 -6.64 -0.28
N LYS A 50 -9.77 -7.25 -0.26
CA LYS A 50 -10.79 -6.99 0.76
C LYS A 50 -11.00 -8.21 1.63
N PRO A 51 -11.55 -8.05 2.87
CA PRO A 51 -11.90 -9.19 3.72
C PRO A 51 -12.81 -10.15 2.97
N GLY A 52 -12.54 -11.45 3.12
CA GLY A 52 -13.25 -12.51 2.42
C GLY A 52 -12.51 -13.04 1.21
N SER A 53 -11.48 -12.37 0.70
CA SER A 53 -10.63 -12.92 -0.35
C SER A 53 -9.45 -13.68 0.25
N ASP A 54 -8.96 -14.69 -0.48
CA ASP A 54 -7.81 -15.48 -0.03
C ASP A 54 -6.54 -14.62 0.07
N MET A 55 -6.35 -13.71 -0.88
CA MET A 55 -5.18 -12.82 -0.88
C MET A 55 -5.15 -11.93 0.36
N PHE A 56 -6.32 -11.39 0.75
CA PHE A 56 -6.41 -10.59 1.97
C PHE A 56 -6.04 -11.43 3.20
N SER A 57 -6.63 -12.61 3.34
CA SER A 57 -6.40 -13.48 4.48
C SER A 57 -4.94 -13.93 4.56
N ASP A 58 -4.35 -14.29 3.43
CA ASP A 58 -2.95 -14.72 3.36
C ASP A 58 -2.01 -13.59 3.77
N ASP A 59 -2.24 -12.38 3.27
CA ASP A 59 -1.39 -11.23 3.60
C ASP A 59 -1.49 -10.88 5.09
N VAL A 60 -2.71 -10.77 5.63
CA VAL A 60 -2.91 -10.40 7.03
C VAL A 60 -2.36 -11.48 7.95
N ASN A 61 -2.73 -12.74 7.72
CA ASN A 61 -2.29 -13.83 8.59
C ASN A 61 -0.79 -14.05 8.52
N GLY A 62 -0.19 -13.93 7.34
CA GLY A 62 1.25 -14.05 7.18
C GLY A 62 2.01 -12.99 7.96
N MET A 63 1.52 -11.75 7.93
CA MET A 63 2.13 -10.66 8.68
C MET A 63 1.93 -10.82 10.18
N LEU A 64 0.76 -11.29 10.62
CA LEU A 64 0.52 -11.55 12.04
C LEU A 64 1.48 -12.60 12.60
N GLN A 65 1.77 -13.64 11.83
CA GLN A 65 2.75 -14.65 12.24
C GLN A 65 4.15 -14.07 12.38
N ARG A 66 4.58 -13.24 11.42
CA ARG A 66 5.89 -12.57 11.47
C ARG A 66 5.97 -11.65 12.68
N LEU A 67 4.93 -10.85 12.93
CA LEU A 67 4.89 -9.91 14.04
C LEU A 67 4.91 -10.62 15.39
N HIS A 68 4.25 -11.77 15.49
CA HIS A 68 4.23 -12.56 16.71
C HIS A 68 5.64 -12.99 17.09
N SER A 69 6.47 -13.37 16.14
CA SER A 69 7.84 -13.84 16.41
C SER A 69 8.76 -12.71 16.87
N VAL A 70 8.46 -11.45 16.59
CA VAL A 70 9.26 -10.30 17.04
C VAL A 70 8.62 -9.53 18.20
N GLY A 71 7.41 -9.91 18.63
CA GLY A 71 6.76 -9.34 19.81
C GLY A 71 6.24 -7.92 19.65
N ALA A 72 5.99 -7.45 18.42
CA ALA A 72 5.53 -6.09 18.15
C ALA A 72 4.02 -5.96 18.36
N GLN A 73 3.57 -5.87 19.61
CA GLN A 73 2.14 -5.93 19.95
C GLN A 73 1.31 -4.78 19.37
N ALA A 74 1.82 -3.55 19.42
CA ALA A 74 1.09 -2.39 18.91
C ALA A 74 0.84 -2.51 17.41
N VAL A 75 1.85 -2.94 16.65
CA VAL A 75 1.73 -3.17 15.21
C VAL A 75 0.80 -4.35 14.93
N THR A 76 0.91 -5.42 15.72
CA THR A 76 0.04 -6.59 15.62
C THR A 76 -1.44 -6.20 15.75
N GLN A 77 -1.77 -5.38 16.75
CA GLN A 77 -3.14 -4.93 16.96
C GLN A 77 -3.67 -4.13 15.76
N ARG A 78 -2.84 -3.28 15.18
CA ARG A 78 -3.24 -2.49 14.02
C ARG A 78 -3.45 -3.37 12.79
N VAL A 79 -2.58 -4.36 12.56
CA VAL A 79 -2.75 -5.30 11.45
C VAL A 79 -4.01 -6.14 11.62
N GLN A 80 -4.36 -6.52 12.85
CA GLN A 80 -5.62 -7.24 13.14
C GLN A 80 -6.86 -6.42 12.77
N SER A 81 -6.77 -5.10 12.79
CA SER A 81 -7.88 -4.20 12.45
C SER A 81 -7.95 -3.85 10.98
N THR A 82 -7.13 -4.48 10.14
CA THR A 82 -7.07 -4.20 8.70
C THR A 82 -8.40 -4.48 8.02
N GLN A 83 -8.88 -3.52 7.23
CA GLN A 83 -10.11 -3.63 6.45
C GLN A 83 -9.87 -3.68 4.95
N ALA A 84 -8.66 -3.36 4.51
CA ALA A 84 -8.24 -3.47 3.12
C ALA A 84 -6.73 -3.54 3.05
N VAL A 85 -6.21 -4.31 2.11
CA VAL A 85 -4.77 -4.34 1.81
C VAL A 85 -4.59 -3.84 0.38
N LEU A 86 -3.87 -2.73 0.23
CA LEU A 86 -3.45 -2.26 -1.08
C LEU A 86 -2.04 -2.76 -1.35
N ALA A 87 -1.92 -3.68 -2.28
CA ALA A 87 -0.62 -4.17 -2.75
C ALA A 87 -0.10 -3.25 -3.84
N VAL A 88 1.15 -2.85 -3.74
CA VAL A 88 1.80 -1.95 -4.71
C VAL A 88 3.10 -2.58 -5.15
N GLN A 89 3.23 -2.82 -6.44
CA GLN A 89 4.52 -3.18 -7.04
C GLN A 89 5.05 -1.98 -7.80
N ILE A 90 6.15 -1.42 -7.31
CA ILE A 90 6.79 -0.26 -7.94
C ILE A 90 7.70 -0.77 -9.04
N LEU A 91 7.53 -0.21 -10.24
CA LEU A 91 8.28 -0.65 -11.41
C LEU A 91 9.56 0.18 -11.55
N ASP A 92 10.61 -0.48 -12.01
CA ASP A 92 11.97 0.06 -12.02
C ASP A 92 12.27 1.00 -13.19
N GLY A 93 11.32 1.17 -14.10
CA GLY A 93 11.58 1.83 -15.37
C GLY A 93 12.01 3.28 -15.26
N ALA A 94 11.57 3.99 -14.21
CA ALA A 94 11.85 5.42 -14.05
C ALA A 94 13.04 5.72 -13.14
N GLY A 95 13.52 4.78 -12.35
CA GLY A 95 14.59 4.99 -11.37
C GLY A 95 14.18 5.85 -10.16
N ASN A 96 13.20 6.75 -10.32
CA ASN A 96 12.69 7.60 -9.24
C ASN A 96 11.19 7.43 -9.05
N ALA A 97 10.66 6.25 -9.36
CA ALA A 97 9.22 5.98 -9.29
C ALA A 97 8.63 6.24 -7.92
N MET A 98 9.36 5.94 -6.82
CA MET A 98 8.88 6.22 -5.47
C MET A 98 8.55 7.70 -5.26
N GLU A 99 9.41 8.59 -5.73
CA GLU A 99 9.20 10.03 -5.61
C GLU A 99 8.06 10.50 -6.50
N LEU A 100 7.99 9.99 -7.73
CA LEU A 100 6.94 10.34 -8.66
C LEU A 100 5.55 9.90 -8.18
N LEU A 101 5.50 8.89 -7.28
CA LEU A 101 4.25 8.38 -6.72
C LEU A 101 3.80 9.13 -5.46
N ASP A 102 4.49 10.19 -5.03
CA ASP A 102 4.08 10.99 -3.86
C ASP A 102 2.60 11.36 -3.84
N PRO A 103 1.98 11.81 -4.95
CA PRO A 103 0.54 12.08 -4.93
C PRO A 103 -0.31 10.87 -4.55
N LEU A 104 0.11 9.66 -4.95
CA LEU A 104 -0.60 8.44 -4.57
C LEU A 104 -0.52 8.21 -3.05
N TRP A 105 0.66 8.38 -2.46
CA TRP A 105 0.84 8.23 -1.02
C TRP A 105 0.00 9.24 -0.24
N ASN A 106 -0.05 10.49 -0.72
CA ASN A 106 -0.83 11.55 -0.09
C ASN A 106 -2.32 11.25 -0.13
N VAL A 107 -2.83 10.78 -1.27
CA VAL A 107 -4.24 10.43 -1.42
C VAL A 107 -4.61 9.27 -0.48
N LEU A 108 -3.79 8.23 -0.43
CA LEU A 108 -4.05 7.07 0.44
C LEU A 108 -4.09 7.47 1.90
N SER A 109 -3.18 8.32 2.35
CA SER A 109 -3.16 8.76 3.75
C SER A 109 -4.39 9.56 4.15
N ARG A 110 -5.04 10.23 3.19
CA ARG A 110 -6.29 10.95 3.42
C ARG A 110 -7.52 10.04 3.37
N MET A 111 -7.45 8.95 2.60
CA MET A 111 -8.58 8.02 2.46
C MET A 111 -8.74 7.11 3.67
N ALA A 112 -7.64 6.66 4.25
CA ALA A 112 -7.65 5.74 5.39
C ALA A 112 -6.31 5.78 6.11
N THR A 113 -6.34 5.72 7.44
CA THR A 113 -5.13 5.48 8.20
C THR A 113 -4.70 4.02 8.04
N GLY A 114 -3.43 3.75 8.21
CA GLY A 114 -2.91 2.40 8.04
C GLY A 114 -1.40 2.35 8.23
N LEU A 115 -0.86 1.16 8.02
CA LEU A 115 0.57 0.90 8.10
C LEU A 115 1.08 0.43 6.75
N TRP A 116 2.23 0.96 6.34
CA TRP A 116 2.95 0.46 5.18
C TRP A 116 3.87 -0.68 5.58
N HIS A 117 3.82 -1.77 4.85
CA HIS A 117 4.86 -2.79 4.92
C HIS A 117 5.68 -2.74 3.64
N VAL A 118 6.99 -2.53 3.79
CA VAL A 118 7.94 -2.51 2.68
C VAL A 118 8.74 -3.81 2.74
N GLU A 119 8.65 -4.61 1.69
CA GLU A 119 9.33 -5.92 1.65
C GLU A 119 10.83 -5.74 1.83
N GLY A 120 11.41 -6.52 2.75
CA GLY A 120 12.83 -6.44 3.10
C GLY A 120 13.17 -5.39 4.13
N GLN A 121 12.23 -4.57 4.56
CA GLN A 121 12.48 -3.49 5.54
C GLN A 121 11.60 -3.62 6.79
N GLY A 122 10.28 -3.66 6.64
CA GLY A 122 9.38 -3.76 7.77
C GLY A 122 8.16 -2.84 7.66
N PHE A 123 7.52 -2.60 8.81
CA PHE A 123 6.35 -1.75 8.91
C PHE A 123 6.73 -0.31 9.22
N TYR A 124 6.07 0.62 8.52
CA TYR A 124 6.22 2.06 8.72
C TYR A 124 4.89 2.68 9.11
N ASP A 125 4.93 3.56 10.09
CA ASP A 125 3.80 4.38 10.52
C ASP A 125 4.19 5.85 10.35
N GLN A 126 3.54 6.55 9.41
CA GLN A 126 3.83 7.95 9.09
C GLN A 126 5.32 8.20 8.83
N GLY A 127 5.93 7.31 8.07
CA GLY A 127 7.33 7.44 7.69
C GLY A 127 8.34 6.92 8.69
N GLN A 128 7.89 6.42 9.85
CA GLN A 128 8.77 5.86 10.88
C GLN A 128 8.70 4.35 10.91
N LEU A 129 9.85 3.70 10.92
CA LEU A 129 9.94 2.25 11.05
C LEU A 129 9.50 1.84 12.46
N VAL A 130 8.44 1.01 12.55
CA VAL A 130 7.87 0.58 13.83
C VAL A 130 8.04 -0.90 14.09
N ALA A 131 8.36 -1.70 13.09
CA ALA A 131 8.67 -3.12 13.24
C ALA A 131 9.49 -3.59 12.04
N GLN A 132 10.54 -4.36 12.29
CA GLN A 132 11.36 -4.97 11.23
C GLN A 132 10.92 -6.44 11.04
N VAL A 133 10.18 -6.69 9.98
CA VAL A 133 9.73 -8.05 9.66
C VAL A 133 9.75 -8.35 8.16
#